data_f2dab09eb4a13facb9000735bddef455
#
_entry.id   f2dab09eb4a13facb9000735bddef455
#
_cell.length_a   1.000
_cell.length_b   1.000
_cell.length_c   1.000
_cell.angle_alpha   90.00
_cell.angle_beta   90.00
_cell.angle_gamma   90.00
#
_symmetry.space_group_name_H-M   'P 1'
#
loop_
_entity.id
_entity.type
_entity.pdbx_description
1 polymer ?
#
loop_
_entity_poly.entity_id
_entity_poly.type
_entity_poly.pdbx_seq_one_letter_code
_entity_poly.pdbx_strand_id
1 'polypeptide(L)'
;MEGPMSSDTNTRAPVPPFTLESAIQKVRMAEDAWNTRNPEQVSLAYTIDGVWRNRSEFLIGREAIVQFLTRKWDKELDYRLIKELWAFHGTRIAVRFAYEWRDEEGSWFRSYGNENWEFADSGLMRRRIASINDIPITEQDRKYFWPIGRRPDDHPGLSELGL
;
A
#
# COMPACT_ATOMS: atom_id res chain seq x y z
N MET A 1 5.56 -16.27 33.25
CA MET A 1 5.08 -16.43 32.05
C MET A 1 5.33 -15.27 31.21
N GLU A 2 5.38 -15.40 30.11
CA GLU A 2 5.58 -14.37 29.37
C GLU A 2 4.43 -13.58 29.25
N GLY A 3 4.58 -12.43 29.04
CA GLY A 3 3.49 -11.57 28.88
C GLY A 3 2.73 -11.89 27.63
N PRO A 4 1.64 -11.23 27.41
CA PRO A 4 0.88 -11.46 26.21
C PRO A 4 1.74 -11.14 25.02
N MET A 5 1.43 -11.81 23.95
CA MET A 5 2.11 -11.59 22.73
C MET A 5 1.79 -10.22 22.20
N SER A 6 2.80 -9.47 21.81
CA SER A 6 2.57 -8.24 21.08
C SER A 6 2.39 -8.58 19.62
N SER A 7 1.79 -7.67 18.86
CA SER A 7 1.63 -7.91 17.44
C SER A 7 2.97 -7.94 16.72
N ASP A 8 4.05 -7.40 17.30
CA ASP A 8 5.36 -7.47 16.68
C ASP A 8 5.95 -8.86 16.73
N THR A 9 5.42 -9.75 17.58
CA THR A 9 5.89 -11.12 17.62
C THR A 9 5.13 -12.01 16.63
N ASN A 10 4.05 -11.50 16.02
CA ASN A 10 3.31 -12.24 15.04
C ASN A 10 4.09 -12.31 13.74
N THR A 11 3.99 -13.45 13.08
CA THR A 11 4.59 -13.65 11.78
C THR A 11 3.57 -13.30 10.71
N ARG A 12 4.02 -12.58 9.69
CA ARG A 12 3.19 -12.24 8.54
C ARG A 12 3.91 -12.68 7.28
N ALA A 13 3.69 -13.94 6.90
CA ALA A 13 4.32 -14.52 5.72
C ALA A 13 3.85 -13.78 4.47
N PRO A 14 4.69 -13.75 3.41
CA PRO A 14 6.05 -14.28 3.36
C PRO A 14 7.03 -13.42 4.16
N VAL A 15 8.04 -14.07 4.73
CA VAL A 15 9.04 -13.40 5.55
C VAL A 15 10.33 -13.24 4.78
N PRO A 16 11.18 -12.24 5.14
CA PRO A 16 12.47 -12.11 4.48
C PRO A 16 13.42 -13.26 4.85
N PRO A 17 14.47 -13.52 4.08
CA PRO A 17 14.83 -12.82 2.85
C PRO A 17 13.88 -13.19 1.70
N PHE A 18 13.57 -12.19 0.87
CA PHE A 18 12.59 -12.40 -0.19
C PHE A 18 13.22 -13.06 -1.42
N THR A 19 12.40 -13.84 -2.10
CA THR A 19 12.67 -14.33 -3.45
C THR A 19 11.80 -13.53 -4.41
N LEU A 20 12.00 -13.69 -5.71
CA LEU A 20 11.13 -13.03 -6.69
C LEU A 20 9.67 -13.37 -6.42
N GLU A 21 9.37 -14.65 -6.23
CA GLU A 21 8.00 -15.09 -6.01
C GLU A 21 7.41 -14.50 -4.74
N SER A 22 8.16 -14.56 -3.63
CA SER A 22 7.64 -14.06 -2.36
C SER A 22 7.55 -12.53 -2.33
N ALA A 23 8.43 -11.84 -3.05
CA ALA A 23 8.34 -10.39 -3.18
C ALA A 23 7.08 -9.99 -3.96
N ILE A 24 6.79 -10.69 -5.07
CA ILE A 24 5.57 -10.46 -5.84
C ILE A 24 4.35 -10.69 -4.97
N GLN A 25 4.35 -11.76 -4.19
CA GLN A 25 3.24 -12.07 -3.28
C GLN A 25 3.05 -10.95 -2.25
N LYS A 26 4.15 -10.45 -1.68
CA LYS A 26 4.10 -9.40 -0.67
C LYS A 26 3.50 -8.11 -1.25
N VAL A 27 3.88 -7.79 -2.50
CA VAL A 27 3.36 -6.59 -3.17
C VAL A 27 1.85 -6.73 -3.41
N ARG A 28 1.40 -7.90 -3.86
CA ARG A 28 -0.03 -8.13 -4.10
C ARG A 28 -0.84 -8.07 -2.80
N MET A 29 -0.30 -8.65 -1.72
CA MET A 29 -0.95 -8.59 -0.42
C MET A 29 -1.14 -7.15 0.04
N ALA A 30 -0.13 -6.31 -0.16
CA ALA A 30 -0.24 -4.90 0.20
C ALA A 30 -1.29 -4.18 -0.65
N GLU A 31 -1.28 -4.42 -1.95
CA GLU A 31 -2.29 -3.85 -2.84
C GLU A 31 -3.69 -4.24 -2.38
N ASP A 32 -3.90 -5.53 -2.11
CA ASP A 32 -5.22 -6.02 -1.70
C ASP A 32 -5.67 -5.40 -0.38
N ALA A 33 -4.74 -5.28 0.58
CA ALA A 33 -5.05 -4.69 1.88
C ALA A 33 -5.48 -3.23 1.74
N TRP A 34 -4.73 -2.44 0.97
CA TRP A 34 -5.06 -1.03 0.77
C TRP A 34 -6.38 -0.85 0.02
N ASN A 35 -6.68 -1.74 -0.93
CA ASN A 35 -7.94 -1.69 -1.66
C ASN A 35 -9.15 -2.01 -0.78
N THR A 36 -8.98 -2.55 0.42
CA THR A 36 -10.08 -2.68 1.38
C THR A 36 -10.53 -1.32 1.90
N ARG A 37 -9.65 -0.33 1.88
CA ARG A 37 -9.86 1.00 2.46
C ARG A 37 -10.23 0.91 3.94
N ASN A 38 -9.64 -0.08 4.63
CA ASN A 38 -9.86 -0.30 6.05
C ASN A 38 -8.58 0.06 6.80
N PRO A 39 -8.53 1.25 7.45
CA PRO A 39 -7.29 1.70 8.09
C PRO A 39 -6.73 0.75 9.13
N GLU A 40 -7.60 0.15 9.94
CA GLU A 40 -7.14 -0.73 10.99
C GLU A 40 -6.57 -2.02 10.44
N GLN A 41 -7.22 -2.59 9.43
CA GLN A 41 -6.72 -3.79 8.78
C GLN A 41 -5.36 -3.53 8.13
N VAL A 42 -5.20 -2.40 7.44
CA VAL A 42 -3.92 -2.05 6.81
C VAL A 42 -2.84 -1.90 7.86
N SER A 43 -3.15 -1.28 8.99
CA SER A 43 -2.15 -1.01 10.04
C SER A 43 -1.52 -2.29 10.59
N LEU A 44 -2.21 -3.42 10.51
CA LEU A 44 -1.70 -4.68 11.05
C LEU A 44 -0.53 -5.26 10.23
N ALA A 45 -0.29 -4.74 9.03
CA ALA A 45 0.85 -5.15 8.22
C ALA A 45 2.18 -4.56 8.70
N TYR A 46 2.12 -3.62 9.65
CA TYR A 46 3.28 -2.87 10.10
C TYR A 46 3.62 -3.24 11.54
N THR A 47 4.91 -3.07 11.90
CA THR A 47 5.31 -3.24 13.29
C THR A 47 4.63 -2.20 14.16
N ILE A 48 4.55 -2.46 15.46
CA ILE A 48 3.90 -1.53 16.41
C ILE A 48 4.54 -0.14 16.34
N ASP A 49 5.85 -0.09 16.15
CA ASP A 49 6.61 1.15 16.07
C ASP A 49 7.01 1.51 14.65
N GLY A 50 6.25 1.03 13.67
CA GLY A 50 6.56 1.26 12.26
C GLY A 50 6.66 2.73 11.92
N VAL A 51 7.57 3.04 11.00
CA VAL A 51 7.88 4.41 10.61
C VAL A 51 7.52 4.62 9.16
N TRP A 52 6.80 5.71 8.88
CA TRP A 52 6.45 6.10 7.54
C TRP A 52 6.96 7.50 7.22
N ARG A 53 7.37 7.71 5.99
CA ARG A 53 7.27 9.01 5.36
C ARG A 53 6.33 8.85 4.18
N ASN A 54 5.24 9.60 4.18
CA ASN A 54 4.31 9.62 3.05
C ASN A 54 4.27 11.03 2.50
N ARG A 55 4.75 11.21 1.28
CA ARG A 55 5.01 12.55 0.72
C ARG A 55 5.96 13.30 1.64
N SER A 56 5.53 14.34 2.31
CA SER A 56 6.34 15.09 3.27
C SER A 56 5.90 14.87 4.72
N GLU A 57 4.95 13.97 4.95
CA GLU A 57 4.43 13.71 6.29
C GLU A 57 5.12 12.50 6.91
N PHE A 58 5.54 12.62 8.16
CA PHE A 58 6.21 11.55 8.90
C PHE A 58 5.27 11.01 9.96
N LEU A 59 5.20 9.69 10.06
CA LEU A 59 4.32 9.00 11.01
C LEU A 59 5.12 7.95 11.77
N ILE A 60 4.78 7.75 13.04
CA ILE A 60 5.36 6.68 13.85
C ILE A 60 4.22 5.96 14.56
N GLY A 61 4.16 4.63 14.36
CA GLY A 61 3.24 3.76 15.06
C GLY A 61 1.91 3.55 14.38
N ARG A 62 1.26 2.47 14.77
CA ARG A 62 0.01 2.05 14.12
C ARG A 62 -1.13 3.05 14.30
N GLU A 63 -1.21 3.69 15.46
CA GLU A 63 -2.28 4.66 15.69
C GLU A 63 -2.18 5.83 14.71
N ALA A 64 -0.97 6.35 14.51
CA ALA A 64 -0.76 7.43 13.54
C ALA A 64 -1.10 6.97 12.12
N ILE A 65 -0.77 5.72 11.79
CA ILE A 65 -1.09 5.14 10.48
C ILE A 65 -2.61 5.08 10.30
N VAL A 66 -3.34 4.60 11.30
CA VAL A 66 -4.80 4.52 11.23
C VAL A 66 -5.40 5.90 11.03
N GLN A 67 -4.93 6.91 11.77
CA GLN A 67 -5.43 8.27 11.64
C GLN A 67 -5.15 8.82 10.25
N PHE A 68 -3.97 8.59 9.72
CA PHE A 68 -3.60 9.04 8.37
C PHE A 68 -4.51 8.41 7.32
N LEU A 69 -4.71 7.09 7.40
CA LEU A 69 -5.51 6.37 6.40
C LEU A 69 -6.98 6.74 6.50
N THR A 70 -7.46 7.03 7.70
CA THR A 70 -8.84 7.50 7.87
C THR A 70 -9.05 8.81 7.12
N ARG A 71 -8.13 9.76 7.26
CA ARG A 71 -8.21 11.03 6.54
C ARG A 71 -8.10 10.80 5.02
N LYS A 72 -7.22 9.90 4.63
CA LYS A 72 -7.00 9.61 3.21
C LYS A 72 -8.27 9.12 2.54
N TRP A 73 -8.92 8.13 3.11
CA TRP A 73 -10.09 7.53 2.45
C TRP A 73 -11.40 8.26 2.73
N ASP A 74 -11.40 9.22 3.65
CA ASP A 74 -12.47 10.21 3.74
C ASP A 74 -12.41 11.19 2.56
N LYS A 75 -11.22 11.46 2.07
CA LYS A 75 -11.00 12.42 0.98
C LYS A 75 -10.99 11.75 -0.38
N GLU A 76 -10.33 10.58 -0.49
CA GLU A 76 -10.10 9.90 -1.76
C GLU A 76 -11.18 8.86 -1.96
N LEU A 77 -12.25 9.24 -2.66
CA LEU A 77 -13.41 8.40 -2.88
C LEU A 77 -13.21 7.51 -4.11
N ASP A 78 -13.91 6.38 -4.13
CA ASP A 78 -13.83 5.41 -5.25
C ASP A 78 -12.40 4.96 -5.54
N TYR A 79 -11.59 4.87 -4.52
CA TYR A 79 -10.16 4.57 -4.56
C TYR A 79 -9.90 3.16 -5.08
N ARG A 80 -9.01 3.06 -6.08
CA ARG A 80 -8.53 1.78 -6.62
C ARG A 80 -7.04 1.90 -6.88
N LEU A 81 -6.30 0.91 -6.44
CA LEU A 81 -4.83 0.92 -6.43
C LEU A 81 -4.27 -0.29 -7.15
N ILE A 82 -3.22 -0.08 -7.93
CA ILE A 82 -2.41 -1.16 -8.49
C ILE A 82 -0.97 -0.91 -8.10
N LYS A 83 -0.32 -1.94 -7.56
CA LYS A 83 1.11 -1.92 -7.24
C LYS A 83 1.86 -2.88 -8.16
N GLU A 84 3.15 -2.58 -8.37
CA GLU A 84 4.02 -3.46 -9.16
C GLU A 84 5.38 -3.55 -8.47
N LEU A 85 5.90 -4.76 -8.35
CA LEU A 85 7.25 -4.96 -7.82
C LEU A 85 8.25 -4.33 -8.77
N TRP A 86 9.18 -3.51 -8.22
CA TRP A 86 10.26 -2.94 -9.02
C TRP A 86 11.56 -3.68 -8.78
N ALA A 87 11.93 -3.91 -7.51
CA ALA A 87 13.16 -4.61 -7.15
C ALA A 87 13.05 -5.09 -5.71
N PHE A 88 13.91 -6.05 -5.34
CA PHE A 88 13.97 -6.52 -3.96
C PHE A 88 15.37 -6.98 -3.65
N HIS A 89 15.71 -6.95 -2.35
CA HIS A 89 16.97 -7.47 -1.87
C HIS A 89 16.89 -7.68 -0.37
N GLY A 90 17.11 -8.91 0.10
CA GLY A 90 17.11 -9.21 1.53
C GLY A 90 15.77 -8.90 2.18
N THR A 91 15.75 -7.88 3.06
CA THR A 91 14.56 -7.48 3.78
C THR A 91 13.84 -6.32 3.12
N ARG A 92 14.25 -5.90 1.92
CA ARG A 92 13.76 -4.69 1.28
C ARG A 92 13.06 -4.97 -0.03
N ILE A 93 12.01 -4.22 -0.29
CA ILE A 93 11.26 -4.29 -1.54
C ILE A 93 11.00 -2.88 -2.03
N ALA A 94 11.31 -2.62 -3.30
CA ALA A 94 10.97 -1.37 -3.97
C ALA A 94 9.76 -1.60 -4.86
N VAL A 95 8.81 -0.66 -4.82
CA VAL A 95 7.50 -0.80 -5.46
C VAL A 95 7.17 0.49 -6.19
N ARG A 96 6.55 0.35 -7.35
CA ARG A 96 5.88 1.50 -7.95
C ARG A 96 4.38 1.24 -7.93
N PHE A 97 3.60 2.32 -7.93
CA PHE A 97 2.14 2.17 -7.87
C PHE A 97 1.45 3.36 -8.53
N ALA A 98 0.19 3.15 -8.84
CA ALA A 98 -0.69 4.25 -9.24
C ALA A 98 -2.08 3.93 -8.72
N TYR A 99 -2.81 4.97 -8.32
CA TYR A 99 -4.18 4.78 -7.91
C TYR A 99 -5.06 5.88 -8.49
N GLU A 100 -6.33 5.53 -8.71
CA GLU A 100 -7.34 6.47 -9.19
C GLU A 100 -8.35 6.72 -8.09
N TRP A 101 -8.79 7.95 -8.00
CA TRP A 101 -9.75 8.37 -6.98
C TRP A 101 -10.44 9.65 -7.43
N ARG A 102 -11.59 9.94 -6.80
CA ARG A 102 -12.28 11.19 -7.04
C ARG A 102 -12.48 11.94 -5.73
N ASP A 103 -12.65 13.25 -5.81
CA ASP A 103 -12.98 14.05 -4.63
C ASP A 103 -14.50 14.15 -4.46
N GLU A 104 -14.94 14.89 -3.45
CA GLU A 104 -16.37 15.07 -3.16
C GLU A 104 -17.10 15.76 -4.29
N GLU A 105 -16.41 16.55 -5.09
CA GLU A 105 -17.01 17.31 -6.19
C GLU A 105 -17.08 16.50 -7.48
N GLY A 106 -16.59 15.28 -7.46
CA GLY A 106 -16.62 14.42 -8.63
C GLY A 106 -15.43 14.57 -9.56
N SER A 107 -14.41 15.33 -9.18
CA SER A 107 -13.18 15.46 -9.97
C SER A 107 -12.30 14.24 -9.78
N TRP A 108 -11.82 13.69 -10.89
CA TRP A 108 -10.98 12.51 -10.87
C TRP A 108 -9.50 12.84 -10.89
N PHE A 109 -8.73 12.00 -10.24
CA PHE A 109 -7.27 12.13 -10.15
C PHE A 109 -6.62 10.78 -10.33
N ARG A 110 -5.39 10.78 -10.83
CA ARG A 110 -4.50 9.62 -10.77
C ARG A 110 -3.25 10.04 -10.04
N SER A 111 -2.87 9.22 -9.06
CA SER A 111 -1.70 9.47 -8.24
C SER A 111 -0.67 8.41 -8.55
N TYR A 112 0.54 8.85 -8.93
CA TYR A 112 1.66 7.97 -9.24
C TYR A 112 2.64 7.99 -8.08
N GLY A 113 3.13 6.82 -7.68
CA GLY A 113 4.04 6.74 -6.57
C GLY A 113 5.13 5.70 -6.73
N ASN A 114 6.19 5.96 -5.98
CA ASN A 114 7.27 5.00 -5.77
C ASN A 114 7.45 4.88 -4.26
N GLU A 115 7.66 3.66 -3.79
CA GLU A 115 7.84 3.46 -2.36
C GLU A 115 8.91 2.42 -2.09
N ASN A 116 9.56 2.59 -0.96
CA ASN A 116 10.58 1.67 -0.47
C ASN A 116 10.08 1.06 0.83
N TRP A 117 10.18 -0.25 0.92
CA TRP A 117 9.73 -1.01 2.09
C TRP A 117 10.90 -1.71 2.75
N GLU A 118 10.89 -1.74 4.07
CA GLU A 118 11.84 -2.55 4.85
C GLU A 118 11.05 -3.37 5.86
N PHE A 119 11.37 -4.67 5.96
CA PHE A 119 10.61 -5.60 6.78
C PHE A 119 11.45 -6.10 7.95
N ALA A 120 10.77 -6.35 9.09
CA ALA A 120 11.33 -7.13 10.18
C ALA A 120 11.35 -8.61 9.80
N ASP A 121 12.09 -9.41 10.55
CA ASP A 121 12.19 -10.85 10.30
C ASP A 121 10.83 -11.54 10.39
N SER A 122 9.89 -10.96 11.12
CA SER A 122 8.52 -11.46 11.26
C SER A 122 7.69 -11.30 9.99
N GLY A 123 8.16 -10.52 9.01
CA GLY A 123 7.38 -10.20 7.83
C GLY A 123 6.48 -8.99 7.99
N LEU A 124 6.47 -8.37 9.16
CA LEU A 124 5.80 -7.08 9.33
C LEU A 124 6.71 -5.97 8.79
N MET A 125 6.11 -4.99 8.12
CA MET A 125 6.86 -3.87 7.57
C MET A 125 7.18 -2.88 8.67
N ARG A 126 8.48 -2.57 8.83
CA ARG A 126 8.90 -1.64 9.88
C ARG A 126 9.16 -0.24 9.35
N ARG A 127 9.27 -0.08 8.03
CA ARG A 127 9.56 1.23 7.44
C ARG A 127 8.99 1.30 6.04
N ARG A 128 8.31 2.41 5.77
CA ARG A 128 7.76 2.68 4.46
C ARG A 128 8.08 4.12 4.09
N ILE A 129 8.65 4.32 2.90
CA ILE A 129 9.01 5.65 2.41
C ILE A 129 8.37 5.80 1.04
N ALA A 130 7.42 6.73 0.92
CA ALA A 130 6.65 6.88 -0.31
C ALA A 130 6.66 8.31 -0.83
N SER A 131 6.95 8.45 -2.12
CA SER A 131 6.84 9.71 -2.84
C SER A 131 5.74 9.58 -3.86
N ILE A 132 4.86 10.59 -3.95
CA ILE A 132 3.62 10.49 -4.73
C ILE A 132 3.38 11.81 -5.45
N ASN A 133 2.98 11.72 -6.72
CA ASN A 133 2.57 12.86 -7.53
C ASN A 133 1.14 12.66 -8.01
N ASP A 134 0.31 13.70 -7.88
CA ASP A 134 -1.08 13.65 -8.31
C ASP A 134 -1.26 14.42 -9.60
N ILE A 135 -2.11 13.89 -10.50
CA ILE A 135 -2.56 14.67 -11.66
C ILE A 135 -4.07 14.59 -11.77
N PRO A 136 -4.73 15.69 -12.15
CA PRO A 136 -6.14 15.61 -12.49
C PRO A 136 -6.31 14.88 -13.81
N ILE A 137 -7.36 14.08 -13.91
CA ILE A 137 -7.72 13.36 -15.13
C ILE A 137 -9.20 13.57 -15.40
N THR A 138 -9.64 13.31 -16.62
CA THR A 138 -11.06 13.27 -16.92
C THR A 138 -11.59 11.88 -16.60
N GLU A 139 -12.91 11.76 -16.53
CA GLU A 139 -13.51 10.45 -16.32
C GLU A 139 -13.18 9.49 -17.47
N GLN A 140 -13.06 10.01 -18.69
CA GLN A 140 -12.69 9.22 -19.84
C GLN A 140 -11.26 8.70 -19.79
N ASP A 141 -10.39 9.38 -19.02
CA ASP A 141 -8.99 8.97 -18.88
C ASP A 141 -8.79 7.86 -17.86
N ARG A 142 -9.83 7.46 -17.16
CA ARG A 142 -9.74 6.39 -16.17
C ARG A 142 -9.34 5.09 -16.83
N LYS A 143 -8.51 4.32 -16.13
CA LYS A 143 -8.02 3.03 -16.61
C LYS A 143 -8.37 1.87 -15.67
N TYR A 144 -8.91 2.17 -14.48
CA TYR A 144 -9.20 1.15 -13.47
C TYR A 144 -10.69 0.85 -13.46
N PHE A 145 -11.04 -0.31 -14.00
CA PHE A 145 -12.44 -0.68 -14.23
C PHE A 145 -12.77 -2.00 -13.55
N TRP A 146 -12.75 -2.02 -12.22
CA TRP A 146 -13.28 -3.14 -11.46
C TRP A 146 -14.16 -2.59 -10.35
N PRO A 147 -15.11 -3.40 -9.83
CA PRO A 147 -15.89 -2.98 -8.66
C PRO A 147 -14.95 -2.66 -7.52
N ILE A 148 -15.33 -1.69 -6.70
CA ILE A 148 -14.45 -1.25 -5.62
C ILE A 148 -14.05 -2.42 -4.74
N GLY A 149 -12.81 -2.40 -4.27
CA GLY A 149 -12.24 -3.46 -3.49
C GLY A 149 -11.07 -4.12 -4.21
N ARG A 150 -10.89 -5.41 -4.01
CA ARG A 150 -9.75 -6.15 -4.56
C ARG A 150 -9.79 -6.18 -6.09
N ARG A 151 -8.64 -5.89 -6.71
CA ARG A 151 -8.51 -5.97 -8.17
C ARG A 151 -8.62 -7.43 -8.61
N PRO A 152 -9.47 -7.76 -9.60
CA PRO A 152 -9.53 -9.12 -10.14
C PRO A 152 -8.18 -9.55 -10.73
N ASP A 153 -7.89 -10.84 -10.67
CA ASP A 153 -6.60 -11.35 -11.14
C ASP A 153 -6.41 -11.14 -12.63
N ASP A 154 -7.49 -11.08 -13.42
CA ASP A 154 -7.42 -10.88 -14.86
C ASP A 154 -7.45 -9.41 -15.29
N HIS A 155 -7.54 -8.48 -14.33
CA HIS A 155 -7.45 -7.06 -14.67
C HIS A 155 -5.98 -6.70 -14.95
N PRO A 156 -5.71 -5.94 -16.03
CA PRO A 156 -4.31 -5.61 -16.36
C PRO A 156 -3.59 -4.88 -15.24
N GLY A 157 -2.27 -5.09 -15.15
CA GLY A 157 -1.41 -4.37 -14.22
C GLY A 157 -0.87 -3.08 -14.81
N LEU A 158 0.01 -2.40 -14.06
CA LEU A 158 0.51 -1.09 -14.46
C LEU A 158 1.22 -1.12 -15.81
N SER A 159 2.13 -2.06 -16.00
CA SER A 159 2.90 -2.15 -17.25
C SER A 159 1.99 -2.38 -18.43
N GLU A 160 0.98 -3.23 -18.27
CA GLU A 160 0.04 -3.54 -19.35
C GLU A 160 -0.86 -2.35 -19.68
N LEU A 161 -1.13 -1.49 -18.69
CA LEU A 161 -1.93 -0.29 -18.89
C LEU A 161 -1.11 0.89 -19.41
N GLY A 162 0.21 0.73 -19.51
CA GLY A 162 1.09 1.82 -19.94
C GLY A 162 1.30 2.88 -18.88
N LEU A 163 1.13 2.52 -17.65
CA LEU A 163 1.29 3.45 -16.52
C LEU A 163 2.63 3.30 -15.83
#